data_3c620013e8baf5dc6c185464c174ea1c
#
_entry.id   3c620013e8baf5dc6c185464c174ea1c
#
_cell.length_a   1.000
_cell.length_b   1.000
_cell.length_c   1.000
_cell.angle_alpha   90.00
_cell.angle_beta   90.00
_cell.angle_gamma   90.00
#
_symmetry.space_group_name_H-M   'P 1'
#
loop_
_entity.id
_entity.type
_entity.pdbx_description
1 polymer ?
#
loop_
_entity_poly.entity_id
_entity_poly.type
_entity_poly.pdbx_seq_one_letter_code
_entity_poly.pdbx_strand_id
1 'polypeptide(L)'
;MLTAEQMEHFDVFGFLCLRQVFCREEMAQFTRAADEVIAAARGGGPDDGASQGLALFVELHPRLLDLAEDERILGVTEDLLGSGYLWSGSRGISKE
;
A
#
# COMPACT_ATOMS: atom_id res chain seq x y z
N MET A 1 -12.38 6.47 10.33
CA MET A 1 -13.31 7.26 9.49
C MET A 1 -12.70 8.61 9.15
N LEU A 2 -12.99 9.09 7.97
CA LEU A 2 -12.49 10.39 7.53
C LEU A 2 -13.35 11.53 8.07
N THR A 3 -12.71 12.66 8.38
CA THR A 3 -13.44 13.87 8.74
C THR A 3 -13.99 14.55 7.48
N ALA A 4 -14.94 15.46 7.65
CA ALA A 4 -15.47 16.24 6.53
C ALA A 4 -14.38 17.05 5.84
N GLU A 5 -13.42 17.59 6.60
CA GLU A 5 -12.28 18.33 6.05
C GLU A 5 -11.37 17.44 5.20
N GLN A 6 -11.12 16.22 5.64
CA GLN A 6 -10.31 15.26 4.88
C GLN A 6 -10.99 14.87 3.58
N MET A 7 -12.30 14.63 3.61
CA MET A 7 -13.05 14.29 2.40
C MET A 7 -13.08 15.45 1.41
N GLU A 8 -13.24 16.67 1.90
CA GLU A 8 -13.18 17.87 1.06
C GLU A 8 -11.80 18.04 0.43
N HIS A 9 -10.74 17.81 1.21
CA HIS A 9 -9.37 17.86 0.69
C HIS A 9 -9.19 16.89 -0.47
N PHE A 10 -9.66 15.67 -0.32
CA PHE A 10 -9.59 14.68 -1.38
C PHE A 10 -10.35 15.11 -2.64
N ASP A 11 -11.56 15.65 -2.46
CA ASP A 11 -12.39 16.11 -3.57
C ASP A 11 -11.72 17.24 -4.36
N VAL A 12 -11.05 18.16 -3.65
CA VAL A 12 -10.41 19.32 -4.29
C VAL A 12 -9.07 18.97 -4.92
N PHE A 13 -8.24 18.20 -4.22
CA PHE A 13 -6.84 17.95 -4.62
C PHE A 13 -6.61 16.58 -5.25
N GLY A 14 -7.52 15.64 -5.11
CA GLY A 14 -7.39 14.30 -5.69
C GLY A 14 -6.48 13.37 -4.92
N PHE A 15 -5.99 13.76 -3.73
CA PHE A 15 -5.20 12.90 -2.87
C PHE A 15 -5.49 13.20 -1.41
N LEU A 16 -5.11 12.27 -0.56
CA LEU A 16 -5.25 12.42 0.89
C LEU A 16 -4.09 11.72 1.58
N CYS A 17 -3.43 12.42 2.49
CA CYS A 17 -2.37 11.87 3.30
C CYS A 17 -2.88 11.59 4.71
N LEU A 18 -2.81 10.35 5.14
CA LEU A 18 -3.20 9.94 6.49
C LEU A 18 -1.95 9.57 7.27
N ARG A 19 -1.78 10.21 8.42
CA ARG A 19 -0.60 9.98 9.27
C ARG A 19 -0.93 9.02 10.39
N GLN A 20 0.04 8.21 10.76
CA GLN A 20 -0.04 7.35 11.95
C GLN A 20 -1.23 6.38 11.94
N VAL A 21 -1.63 5.93 10.75
CA VAL A 21 -2.69 4.92 10.62
C VAL A 21 -2.22 3.58 11.18
N PHE A 22 -0.93 3.27 10.99
CA PHE A 22 -0.32 2.04 11.47
C PHE A 22 0.78 2.35 12.49
N CYS A 23 0.93 1.47 13.49
CA CYS A 23 1.99 1.65 14.48
C CYS A 23 3.35 1.25 13.90
N ARG A 24 4.42 1.59 14.64
CA ARG A 24 5.79 1.33 14.20
C ARG A 24 6.06 -0.16 13.97
N GLU A 25 5.52 -1.02 14.82
CA GLU A 25 5.71 -2.47 14.68
C GLU A 25 5.02 -3.01 13.44
N GLU A 26 3.83 -2.52 13.13
CA GLU A 26 3.12 -2.90 11.92
C GLU A 26 3.89 -2.46 10.69
N MET A 27 4.40 -1.24 10.69
CA MET A 27 5.20 -0.72 9.58
C MET A 27 6.48 -1.52 9.38
N ALA A 28 7.11 -1.97 10.46
CA ALA A 28 8.30 -2.82 10.36
C ALA A 28 7.97 -4.16 9.70
N GLN A 29 6.81 -4.73 10.00
CA GLN A 29 6.36 -5.98 9.38
C GLN A 29 6.09 -5.80 7.88
N PHE A 30 5.43 -4.70 7.49
CA PHE A 30 5.16 -4.42 6.09
C PHE A 30 6.45 -4.15 5.32
N THR A 31 7.40 -3.45 5.93
CA THR A 31 8.71 -3.17 5.33
C THR A 31 9.46 -4.48 5.04
N ARG A 32 9.49 -5.39 6.00
CA ARG A 32 10.13 -6.70 5.80
C ARG A 32 9.45 -7.49 4.69
N ALA A 33 8.13 -7.48 4.67
CA ALA A 33 7.38 -8.17 3.63
C ALA A 33 7.67 -7.59 2.24
N ALA A 34 7.72 -6.27 2.14
CA ALA A 34 8.05 -5.59 0.88
C ALA A 34 9.48 -5.94 0.43
N ASP A 35 10.44 -5.93 1.36
CA ASP A 35 11.82 -6.29 1.05
C ASP A 35 11.94 -7.72 0.55
N GLU A 36 11.20 -8.66 1.14
CA GLU A 36 11.16 -10.05 0.71
C GLU A 36 10.64 -10.19 -0.72
N VAL A 37 9.57 -9.47 -1.05
CA VAL A 37 8.99 -9.50 -2.41
C VAL A 37 9.98 -8.94 -3.42
N ILE A 38 10.62 -7.82 -3.10
CA ILE A 38 11.58 -7.19 -4.00
C ILE A 38 12.80 -8.10 -4.20
N ALA A 39 13.33 -8.68 -3.14
CA ALA A 39 14.47 -9.59 -3.22
C ALA A 39 14.14 -10.83 -4.04
N ALA A 40 12.96 -11.40 -3.87
CA ALA A 40 12.51 -12.57 -4.64
C ALA A 40 12.37 -12.23 -6.13
N ALA A 41 11.88 -11.05 -6.45
CA ALA A 41 11.71 -10.61 -7.83
C ALA A 41 13.07 -10.39 -8.53
N ARG A 42 14.11 -10.04 -7.75
CA ARG A 42 15.47 -9.90 -8.26
C ARG A 42 16.16 -11.26 -8.46
N GLY A 43 15.54 -12.35 -8.01
CA GLY A 43 16.12 -13.68 -8.12
C GLY A 43 17.40 -13.88 -7.32
N GLY A 44 17.56 -13.08 -6.24
CA GLY A 44 18.76 -13.14 -5.41
C GLY A 44 19.98 -12.42 -6.02
N GLY A 45 19.81 -11.71 -7.13
CA GLY A 45 20.89 -10.96 -7.76
C GLY A 45 21.28 -9.73 -6.96
N PRO A 46 22.45 -9.15 -7.27
CA PRO A 46 22.89 -7.97 -6.56
C PRO A 46 22.02 -6.76 -6.88
N ASP A 47 21.95 -5.86 -5.91
CA ASP A 47 21.30 -4.58 -6.10
C ASP A 47 22.22 -3.70 -6.96
N ASP A 48 21.75 -3.36 -8.14
CA ASP A 48 22.53 -2.55 -9.09
C ASP A 48 22.11 -1.06 -9.06
N GLY A 49 21.27 -0.69 -8.10
CA GLY A 49 20.79 0.67 -7.97
C GLY A 49 19.72 1.06 -8.96
N ALA A 50 19.26 0.14 -9.80
CA ALA A 50 18.21 0.42 -10.77
C ALA A 50 16.84 0.38 -10.11
N SER A 51 15.89 1.15 -10.63
CA SER A 51 14.52 1.06 -10.18
C SER A 51 13.90 -0.26 -10.64
N GLN A 52 13.02 -0.80 -9.82
CA GLN A 52 12.35 -2.05 -10.09
C GLN A 52 10.84 -1.87 -9.95
N GLY A 53 10.09 -2.28 -10.96
CA GLY A 53 8.63 -2.27 -10.93
C GLY A 53 8.07 -3.67 -10.88
N LEU A 54 7.03 -3.87 -10.06
CA LEU A 54 6.34 -5.14 -9.93
C LEU A 54 4.86 -4.91 -10.22
N ALA A 55 4.33 -5.63 -11.20
CA ALA A 55 2.92 -5.51 -11.61
C ALA A 55 1.97 -6.05 -10.54
N LEU A 56 2.38 -7.11 -9.85
CA LEU A 56 1.68 -7.66 -8.68
C LEU A 56 2.61 -7.49 -7.50
N PHE A 57 2.23 -6.72 -6.50
CA PHE A 57 3.09 -6.47 -5.35
C PHE A 57 2.48 -7.02 -4.06
N VAL A 58 1.32 -6.48 -3.67
CA VAL A 58 0.64 -6.85 -2.43
C VAL A 58 0.23 -8.33 -2.47
N GLU A 59 -0.20 -8.82 -3.61
CA GLU A 59 -0.67 -10.17 -3.80
C GLU A 59 0.43 -11.23 -3.65
N LEU A 60 1.71 -10.81 -3.72
CA LEU A 60 2.84 -11.73 -3.66
C LEU A 60 3.28 -12.10 -2.25
N HIS A 61 2.72 -11.47 -1.23
CA HIS A 61 3.10 -11.74 0.15
C HIS A 61 1.87 -11.69 1.06
N PRO A 62 1.63 -12.72 1.89
CA PRO A 62 0.45 -12.75 2.77
C PRO A 62 0.34 -11.52 3.68
N ARG A 63 1.44 -11.02 4.20
CA ARG A 63 1.43 -9.87 5.11
C ARG A 63 1.03 -8.57 4.38
N LEU A 64 1.44 -8.42 3.12
CA LEU A 64 1.03 -7.28 2.31
C LEU A 64 -0.44 -7.41 1.89
N LEU A 65 -0.90 -8.62 1.64
CA LEU A 65 -2.30 -8.85 1.33
C LEU A 65 -3.19 -8.51 2.53
N ASP A 66 -2.72 -8.80 3.75
CA ASP A 66 -3.41 -8.39 4.98
C ASP A 66 -3.58 -6.86 5.03
N LEU A 67 -2.60 -6.11 4.54
CA LEU A 67 -2.70 -4.65 4.47
C LEU A 67 -3.86 -4.22 3.57
N ALA A 68 -4.04 -4.85 2.43
CA ALA A 68 -5.12 -4.54 1.51
C ALA A 68 -6.49 -4.84 2.11
N GLU A 69 -6.57 -5.80 3.02
CA GLU A 69 -7.80 -6.21 3.69
C GLU A 69 -7.98 -5.58 5.08
N ASP A 70 -7.05 -4.75 5.51
CA ASP A 70 -7.10 -4.11 6.83
C ASP A 70 -8.30 -3.17 6.93
N GLU A 71 -9.03 -3.23 8.03
CA GLU A 71 -10.23 -2.41 8.23
C GLU A 71 -9.94 -0.92 8.16
N ARG A 72 -8.74 -0.48 8.57
CA ARG A 72 -8.36 0.93 8.52
C ARG A 72 -8.24 1.41 7.07
N ILE A 73 -7.75 0.55 6.19
CA ILE A 73 -7.65 0.85 4.75
C ILE A 73 -9.03 0.75 4.10
N LEU A 74 -9.77 -0.32 4.39
CA LEU A 74 -11.10 -0.53 3.81
C LEU A 74 -12.08 0.57 4.23
N GLY A 75 -12.02 1.01 5.49
CA GLY A 75 -12.87 2.09 5.99
C GLY A 75 -12.64 3.41 5.26
N VAL A 76 -11.37 3.77 5.05
CA VAL A 76 -11.02 4.98 4.30
C VAL A 76 -11.45 4.86 2.85
N THR A 77 -11.22 3.72 2.24
CA THR A 77 -11.60 3.48 0.84
C THR A 77 -13.11 3.59 0.66
N GLU A 78 -13.86 3.01 1.58
CA GLU A 78 -15.33 3.08 1.55
C GLU A 78 -15.82 4.52 1.72
N ASP A 79 -15.20 5.29 2.61
CA ASP A 79 -15.55 6.70 2.80
C ASP A 79 -15.32 7.52 1.53
N LEU A 80 -14.28 7.22 0.76
CA LEU A 80 -13.93 7.96 -0.44
C LEU A 80 -14.66 7.48 -1.69
N LEU A 81 -14.87 6.17 -1.83
CA LEU A 81 -15.41 5.57 -3.05
C LEU A 81 -16.85 5.08 -2.90
N GLY A 82 -17.38 5.03 -1.68
CA GLY A 82 -18.65 4.39 -1.40
C GLY A 82 -18.51 2.88 -1.36
N SER A 83 -19.59 2.17 -1.08
CA SER A 83 -19.61 0.71 -1.08
C SER A 83 -19.66 0.16 -2.51
N GLY A 84 -19.23 -1.08 -2.69
CA GLY A 84 -19.30 -1.74 -3.99
C GLY A 84 -18.08 -1.61 -4.87
N TYR A 85 -16.99 -1.01 -4.36
CA TYR A 85 -15.72 -1.00 -5.09
C TYR A 85 -15.10 -2.39 -5.13
N LEU A 86 -14.23 -2.61 -6.12
CA LEU A 86 -13.54 -3.89 -6.30
C LEU A 86 -12.04 -3.67 -6.35
N TRP A 87 -11.30 -4.66 -5.83
CA TRP A 87 -9.85 -4.68 -5.94
C TRP A 87 -9.45 -4.98 -7.39
N SER A 88 -8.67 -4.09 -7.99
CA SER A 88 -8.23 -4.29 -9.37
C SER A 88 -6.78 -4.76 -9.48
N GLY A 89 -5.96 -4.53 -8.46
CA GLY A 89 -4.58 -4.95 -8.46
C GLY A 89 -3.68 -4.00 -7.70
N SER A 90 -2.41 -4.31 -7.66
CA SER A 90 -1.40 -3.50 -7.01
C SER A 90 -0.15 -3.39 -7.86
N ARG A 91 0.69 -2.41 -7.54
CA ARG A 91 1.97 -2.22 -8.19
C ARG A 91 2.97 -1.70 -7.17
N GLY A 92 4.15 -2.29 -7.17
CA GLY A 92 5.25 -1.83 -6.35
C GLY A 92 6.38 -1.32 -7.22
N ILE A 93 6.99 -0.21 -6.84
CA ILE A 93 8.14 0.36 -7.54
C ILE A 93 9.22 0.63 -6.50
N SER A 94 10.39 0.01 -6.72
CA SER A 94 11.57 0.26 -5.90
C SER A 94 12.51 1.17 -6.67
N LYS A 95 12.91 2.25 -6.03
CA LYS A 95 13.86 3.23 -6.60
C LYS A 95 15.01 3.43 -5.64
N GLU A 96 16.16 3.64 -6.20
CA GLU A 96 17.36 3.93 -5.44
C GLU A 96 17.88 5.34 -5.69
#